data_212b235df861b94fa3e7bcfefad69794
#
_entry.id   212b235df861b94fa3e7bcfefad69794
#
_cell.length_a   1.000
_cell.length_b   1.000
_cell.length_c   1.000
_cell.angle_alpha   90.00
_cell.angle_beta   90.00
_cell.angle_gamma   90.00
#
_symmetry.space_group_name_H-M   'P 1'
#
loop_
_entity.id
_entity.type
_entity.pdbx_description
1 polymer ?
#
loop_
_entity_poly.entity_id
_entity_poly.type
_entity_poly.pdbx_seq_one_letter_code
_entity_poly.pdbx_strand_id
1 'polypeptide(L)'
;MYKRSRLAVALVCVAALRPAPADWLQRTLGTSVASTGVISARADVRRDGNVERRIDALLAKMTLAEKLGQLQQLDGEANGQYRPEHLELARRGLLGSTLNVRGARRVNELQRVAVEQSRLGIPIIFAFDVIHGYRTVFPIPLGEAASWDPRAVERAAAIAAAEARAAGVHWTFAPMVDIARDARWGRIAEGAGEDPYLGAVMARARVHGFQGDDYSRRDKVVACAKHWVAYGAAEAGRDYNTVDVSERTLRATYFPPFKAAADAGVGTFMSAFNDLNGVPTSANRFTLT
;
A
#
# COMPACT_ATOMS: atom_id res chain seq x y z
N MET A 1 -0.49 -15.92 34.95
CA MET A 1 -0.45 -16.53 33.59
C MET A 1 -1.58 -15.94 32.76
N TYR A 2 -1.28 -14.93 31.95
CA TYR A 2 -2.29 -14.24 31.14
C TYR A 2 -1.90 -14.42 29.67
N LYS A 3 -2.57 -15.34 28.98
CA LYS A 3 -2.47 -15.46 27.51
C LYS A 3 -3.33 -14.35 26.90
N ARG A 4 -2.72 -13.30 26.41
CA ARG A 4 -3.38 -12.32 25.54
C ARG A 4 -3.17 -12.73 24.09
N SER A 5 -4.18 -13.31 23.50
CA SER A 5 -4.28 -13.43 22.05
C SER A 5 -4.54 -12.04 21.47
N ARG A 6 -3.55 -11.46 20.80
CA ARG A 6 -3.71 -10.22 20.05
C ARG A 6 -4.22 -10.58 18.66
N LEU A 7 -5.52 -10.46 18.44
CA LEU A 7 -6.07 -10.40 17.09
C LEU A 7 -5.81 -8.97 16.58
N ALA A 8 -4.78 -8.80 15.77
CA ALA A 8 -4.61 -7.58 15.00
C ALA A 8 -5.38 -7.75 13.67
N VAL A 9 -6.60 -7.25 13.64
CA VAL A 9 -7.36 -7.14 12.38
C VAL A 9 -6.88 -5.88 11.68
N ALA A 10 -5.98 -6.02 10.73
CA ALA A 10 -5.65 -4.93 9.82
C ALA A 10 -6.74 -4.88 8.74
N LEU A 11 -7.64 -3.90 8.84
CA LEU A 11 -8.65 -3.65 7.80
C LEU A 11 -7.96 -2.98 6.61
N VAL A 12 -7.66 -3.74 5.57
CA VAL A 12 -7.17 -3.21 4.30
C VAL A 12 -8.38 -2.89 3.42
N CYS A 13 -8.74 -1.61 3.35
CA CYS A 13 -9.73 -1.15 2.38
C CYS A 13 -9.08 -1.01 1.00
N VAL A 14 -9.31 -1.96 0.11
CA VAL A 14 -9.05 -1.78 -1.33
C VAL A 14 -10.16 -0.90 -1.89
N ALA A 15 -9.96 0.42 -1.82
CA ALA A 15 -10.86 1.36 -2.47
C ALA A 15 -10.40 1.56 -3.91
N ALA A 16 -11.15 1.04 -4.88
CA ALA A 16 -11.03 1.44 -6.26
C ALA A 16 -11.45 2.92 -6.37
N LEU A 17 -10.48 3.83 -6.39
CA LEU A 17 -10.72 5.25 -6.54
C LEU A 17 -11.34 5.55 -7.90
N ARG A 18 -12.59 6.03 -7.91
CA ARG A 18 -13.13 6.73 -9.06
C ARG A 18 -12.37 8.05 -9.23
N PRO A 19 -11.96 8.45 -10.44
CA PRO A 19 -11.33 9.74 -10.63
C PRO A 19 -12.32 10.84 -10.24
N ALA A 20 -11.93 11.72 -9.33
CA ALA A 20 -12.69 12.92 -9.02
C ALA A 20 -12.72 13.83 -10.28
N PRO A 21 -13.84 14.54 -10.56
CA PRO A 21 -13.91 15.44 -11.70
C PRO A 21 -12.87 16.55 -11.59
N ALA A 22 -12.23 16.85 -12.71
CA ALA A 22 -11.08 17.75 -12.82
C ALA A 22 -11.35 19.23 -12.46
N ASP A 23 -12.57 19.59 -12.11
CA ASP A 23 -13.00 20.99 -11.96
C ASP A 23 -12.55 21.70 -10.68
N TRP A 24 -12.08 20.98 -9.67
CA TRP A 24 -11.69 21.62 -8.41
C TRP A 24 -10.31 22.28 -8.44
N LEU A 25 -9.42 21.84 -9.34
CA LEU A 25 -8.08 22.42 -9.52
C LEU A 25 -8.08 23.77 -10.25
N GLN A 26 -9.10 24.05 -11.06
CA GLN A 26 -9.19 25.30 -11.82
C GLN A 26 -9.72 26.49 -11.01
N ARG A 27 -10.36 26.25 -9.88
CA ARG A 27 -10.96 27.32 -9.06
C ARG A 27 -10.02 27.99 -8.06
N THR A 28 -8.82 27.46 -7.84
CA THR A 28 -7.91 27.97 -6.79
C THR A 28 -6.63 28.62 -7.28
N LEU A 29 -6.32 28.60 -8.58
CA LEU A 29 -5.14 29.24 -9.13
C LEU A 29 -5.50 30.07 -10.36
N GLY A 30 -6.06 31.27 -10.13
CA GLY A 30 -6.11 32.31 -11.15
C GLY A 30 -4.74 32.94 -11.29
N THR A 31 -3.91 32.49 -12.22
CA THR A 31 -2.93 33.23 -12.98
C THR A 31 -2.29 32.32 -14.04
N SER A 32 -2.35 32.78 -15.27
CA SER A 32 -1.74 32.20 -16.45
C SER A 32 -0.22 32.14 -16.30
N VAL A 33 0.35 30.93 -16.30
CA VAL A 33 1.76 30.70 -16.61
C VAL A 33 1.82 29.84 -17.85
N ALA A 34 2.54 30.32 -18.85
CA ALA A 34 2.70 29.72 -20.16
C ALA A 34 3.17 28.25 -20.07
N SER A 35 2.48 27.38 -20.81
CA SER A 35 2.70 25.95 -20.89
C SER A 35 4.01 25.63 -21.59
N THR A 36 5.05 25.27 -20.84
CA THR A 36 6.09 24.38 -21.32
C THR A 36 5.62 22.94 -21.08
N GLY A 37 5.61 22.15 -22.16
CA GLY A 37 4.95 20.85 -22.24
C GLY A 37 5.26 19.90 -21.07
N VAL A 38 4.36 19.82 -20.13
CA VAL A 38 4.28 18.72 -19.17
C VAL A 38 3.50 17.62 -19.87
N ILE A 39 4.20 16.57 -20.27
CA ILE A 39 3.60 15.33 -20.72
C ILE A 39 2.72 14.82 -19.57
N SER A 40 1.43 15.13 -19.64
CA SER A 40 0.41 14.49 -18.81
C SER A 40 0.22 13.08 -19.32
N ALA A 41 1.07 12.16 -18.89
CA ALA A 41 0.74 10.76 -18.91
C ALA A 41 -0.33 10.53 -17.82
N ARG A 42 -1.59 10.83 -18.16
CA ARG A 42 -2.71 10.18 -17.48
C ARG A 42 -2.50 8.70 -17.73
N ALA A 43 -2.09 7.95 -16.72
CA ALA A 43 -2.39 6.54 -16.69
C ALA A 43 -3.92 6.44 -16.62
N ASP A 44 -4.56 6.46 -17.78
CA ASP A 44 -5.88 5.90 -17.96
C ASP A 44 -5.69 4.44 -17.61
N VAL A 45 -5.97 4.07 -16.35
CA VAL A 45 -6.21 2.68 -16.00
C VAL A 45 -7.48 2.33 -16.79
N ARG A 46 -7.27 1.99 -18.05
CA ARG A 46 -8.34 1.44 -18.89
C ARG A 46 -8.75 0.18 -18.18
N ARG A 47 -9.91 0.22 -17.54
CA ARG A 47 -10.56 -0.99 -17.07
C ARG A 47 -10.65 -1.90 -18.28
N ASP A 48 -9.84 -2.96 -18.29
CA ASP A 48 -9.97 -3.96 -19.32
C ASP A 48 -11.36 -4.58 -19.17
N GLY A 49 -12.26 -4.25 -20.11
CA GLY A 49 -13.64 -4.72 -20.06
C GLY A 49 -13.75 -6.25 -20.01
N ASN A 50 -12.70 -6.97 -20.36
CA ASN A 50 -12.62 -8.41 -20.21
C ASN A 50 -12.36 -8.79 -18.74
N VAL A 51 -11.45 -8.09 -18.07
CA VAL A 51 -11.16 -8.30 -16.64
C VAL A 51 -12.38 -7.98 -15.81
N GLU A 52 -13.06 -6.86 -16.04
CA GLU A 52 -14.28 -6.46 -15.31
C GLU A 52 -15.38 -7.52 -15.48
N ARG A 53 -15.65 -7.99 -16.69
CA ARG A 53 -16.64 -9.07 -16.91
C ARG A 53 -16.30 -10.38 -16.19
N ARG A 54 -15.01 -10.72 -16.11
CA ARG A 54 -14.55 -11.91 -15.36
C ARG A 54 -14.73 -11.73 -13.86
N ILE A 55 -14.50 -10.53 -13.34
CA ILE A 55 -14.73 -10.18 -11.92
C ILE A 55 -16.22 -10.29 -11.60
N ASP A 56 -17.08 -9.69 -12.41
CA ASP A 56 -18.54 -9.74 -12.23
C ASP A 56 -19.06 -11.17 -12.25
N ALA A 57 -18.61 -11.98 -13.20
CA ALA A 57 -18.98 -13.38 -13.31
C ALA A 57 -18.49 -14.22 -12.11
N LEU A 58 -17.35 -13.87 -11.52
CA LEU A 58 -16.84 -14.51 -10.32
C LEU A 58 -17.65 -14.10 -9.10
N LEU A 59 -17.89 -12.80 -8.91
CA LEU A 59 -18.70 -12.25 -7.82
C LEU A 59 -20.11 -12.80 -7.79
N ALA A 60 -20.72 -13.05 -8.96
CA ALA A 60 -22.04 -13.66 -9.06
C ALA A 60 -22.09 -15.11 -8.54
N LYS A 61 -20.94 -15.83 -8.58
CA LYS A 61 -20.83 -17.21 -8.09
C LYS A 61 -20.49 -17.29 -6.60
N MET A 62 -20.00 -16.20 -6.00
CA MET A 62 -19.51 -16.18 -4.62
C MET A 62 -20.66 -16.08 -3.61
N THR A 63 -20.59 -16.87 -2.56
CA THR A 63 -21.39 -16.68 -1.35
C THR A 63 -20.95 -15.42 -0.60
N LEU A 64 -21.80 -14.92 0.30
CA LEU A 64 -21.43 -13.78 1.16
C LEU A 64 -20.16 -14.10 2.00
N ALA A 65 -20.08 -15.32 2.53
CA ALA A 65 -18.91 -15.73 3.31
C ALA A 65 -17.62 -15.69 2.49
N GLU A 66 -17.64 -16.16 1.24
CA GLU A 66 -16.49 -16.11 0.35
C GLU A 66 -16.13 -14.67 -0.03
N LYS A 67 -17.11 -13.79 -0.26
CA LYS A 67 -16.86 -12.35 -0.51
C LYS A 67 -16.16 -11.70 0.68
N LEU A 68 -16.65 -11.95 1.90
CA LEU A 68 -16.02 -11.45 3.13
C LEU A 68 -14.63 -12.07 3.35
N GLY A 69 -14.48 -13.35 3.03
CA GLY A 69 -13.19 -14.05 3.09
C GLY A 69 -12.12 -13.44 2.18
N GLN A 70 -12.50 -12.94 0.99
CA GLN A 70 -11.56 -12.25 0.10
C GLN A 70 -11.05 -10.90 0.66
N LEU A 71 -11.77 -10.31 1.60
CA LEU A 71 -11.33 -9.11 2.32
C LEU A 71 -10.46 -9.44 3.54
N GLN A 72 -10.34 -10.73 3.90
CA GLN A 72 -9.57 -11.16 5.05
C GLN A 72 -8.08 -11.24 4.70
N GLN A 73 -7.27 -10.63 5.55
CA GLN A 73 -5.82 -10.77 5.57
C GLN A 73 -5.38 -11.35 6.91
N LEU A 74 -4.60 -12.42 6.88
CA LEU A 74 -4.04 -13.03 8.09
C LEU A 74 -2.53 -12.97 8.11
N ASP A 75 -2.00 -12.75 9.31
CA ASP A 75 -0.57 -12.72 9.55
C ASP A 75 0.02 -14.12 9.67
N GLY A 76 1.13 -14.36 8.97
CA GLY A 76 1.94 -15.57 9.12
C GLY A 76 2.84 -15.53 10.36
N GLU A 77 3.74 -16.48 10.45
CA GLU A 77 4.76 -16.52 11.49
C GLU A 77 5.96 -15.62 11.12
N ALA A 78 6.67 -15.11 12.12
CA ALA A 78 7.84 -14.24 11.91
C ALA A 78 8.91 -14.86 10.98
N ASN A 79 9.02 -16.19 10.98
CA ASN A 79 9.94 -16.94 10.12
C ASN A 79 9.43 -17.13 8.67
N GLY A 80 8.26 -16.58 8.34
CA GLY A 80 7.62 -16.67 7.03
C GLY A 80 6.75 -17.92 6.81
N GLN A 81 6.46 -18.67 7.85
CA GLN A 81 5.60 -19.86 7.80
C GLN A 81 4.12 -19.43 7.84
N TYR A 82 3.26 -20.15 7.12
CA TYR A 82 1.81 -20.06 7.32
C TYR A 82 1.40 -20.88 8.55
N ARG A 83 0.26 -20.53 9.15
CA ARG A 83 -0.33 -21.26 10.27
C ARG A 83 -1.32 -22.32 9.78
N PRO A 84 -1.62 -23.36 10.57
CA PRO A 84 -2.59 -24.39 10.17
C PRO A 84 -3.96 -23.85 9.74
N GLU A 85 -4.46 -22.80 10.40
CA GLU A 85 -5.72 -22.14 10.05
C GLU A 85 -5.73 -21.53 8.64
N HIS A 86 -4.58 -21.12 8.11
CA HIS A 86 -4.49 -20.61 6.74
C HIS A 86 -4.85 -21.67 5.70
N LEU A 87 -4.43 -22.93 5.90
CA LEU A 87 -4.78 -24.04 5.02
C LEU A 87 -6.28 -24.30 5.01
N GLU A 88 -6.91 -24.29 6.18
CA GLU A 88 -8.34 -24.53 6.30
C GLU A 88 -9.16 -23.40 5.65
N LEU A 89 -8.80 -22.16 5.92
CA LEU A 89 -9.46 -20.99 5.31
C LEU A 89 -9.25 -20.94 3.79
N ALA A 90 -8.05 -21.31 3.32
CA ALA A 90 -7.75 -21.39 1.89
C ALA A 90 -8.64 -22.44 1.19
N ARG A 91 -8.80 -23.64 1.76
CA ARG A 91 -9.72 -24.68 1.23
C ARG A 91 -11.16 -24.20 1.13
N ARG A 92 -11.59 -23.40 2.08
CA ARG A 92 -12.96 -22.85 2.13
C ARG A 92 -13.15 -21.60 1.28
N GLY A 93 -12.07 -21.09 0.63
CA GLY A 93 -12.13 -19.83 -0.13
C GLY A 93 -12.32 -18.58 0.75
N LEU A 94 -11.93 -18.65 2.02
CA LEU A 94 -12.15 -17.62 3.04
C LEU A 94 -10.87 -16.82 3.37
N LEU A 95 -9.85 -16.86 2.52
CA LEU A 95 -8.58 -16.18 2.72
C LEU A 95 -8.18 -15.46 1.44
N GLY A 96 -8.28 -14.13 1.41
CA GLY A 96 -7.93 -13.31 0.25
C GLY A 96 -6.45 -12.95 0.18
N SER A 97 -5.84 -12.70 1.34
CA SER A 97 -4.42 -12.33 1.40
C SER A 97 -3.76 -12.78 2.69
N THR A 98 -2.43 -12.84 2.68
CA THR A 98 -1.62 -13.05 3.87
C THR A 98 -0.55 -11.99 3.99
N LEU A 99 -0.21 -11.60 5.22
CA LEU A 99 0.98 -10.85 5.56
C LEU A 99 2.05 -11.82 6.09
N ASN A 100 3.32 -11.57 5.82
CA ASN A 100 4.47 -12.30 6.35
C ASN A 100 4.65 -13.75 5.87
N VAL A 101 3.72 -14.36 5.17
CA VAL A 101 3.94 -15.68 4.55
C VAL A 101 4.83 -15.50 3.32
N ARG A 102 6.04 -16.07 3.35
CA ARG A 102 7.04 -15.88 2.29
C ARG A 102 7.97 -17.07 2.13
N GLY A 103 8.66 -17.11 1.01
CA GLY A 103 9.49 -18.23 0.56
C GLY A 103 8.73 -19.07 -0.44
N ALA A 104 9.29 -19.24 -1.64
CA ALA A 104 8.63 -19.84 -2.81
C ALA A 104 7.93 -21.18 -2.51
N ARG A 105 8.57 -22.06 -1.71
CA ARG A 105 7.98 -23.35 -1.35
C ARG A 105 6.67 -23.16 -0.55
N ARG A 106 6.71 -22.35 0.52
CA ARG A 106 5.55 -22.16 1.43
C ARG A 106 4.40 -21.46 0.72
N VAL A 107 4.74 -20.44 -0.07
CA VAL A 107 3.78 -19.71 -0.91
C VAL A 107 3.10 -20.67 -1.89
N ASN A 108 3.86 -21.50 -2.59
CA ASN A 108 3.31 -22.45 -3.55
C ASN A 108 2.46 -23.54 -2.88
N GLU A 109 2.82 -23.98 -1.69
CA GLU A 109 2.04 -24.96 -0.92
C GLU A 109 0.66 -24.39 -0.56
N LEU A 110 0.61 -23.19 0.03
CA LEU A 110 -0.65 -22.55 0.41
C LEU A 110 -1.47 -22.15 -0.82
N GLN A 111 -0.82 -21.63 -1.87
CA GLN A 111 -1.47 -21.25 -3.11
C GLN A 111 -2.12 -22.44 -3.81
N ARG A 112 -1.45 -23.61 -3.82
CA ARG A 112 -2.01 -24.84 -4.39
C ARG A 112 -3.30 -25.23 -3.70
N VAL A 113 -3.35 -25.14 -2.36
CA VAL A 113 -4.58 -25.40 -1.61
C VAL A 113 -5.70 -24.45 -2.02
N ALA A 114 -5.42 -23.15 -2.14
CA ALA A 114 -6.42 -22.17 -2.56
C ALA A 114 -6.94 -22.43 -3.98
N VAL A 115 -6.04 -22.73 -4.93
CA VAL A 115 -6.41 -22.88 -6.34
C VAL A 115 -7.01 -24.23 -6.66
N GLU A 116 -6.47 -25.32 -6.09
CA GLU A 116 -6.87 -26.68 -6.46
C GLU A 116 -7.93 -27.31 -5.53
N GLN A 117 -8.05 -26.81 -4.29
CA GLN A 117 -8.91 -27.44 -3.27
C GLN A 117 -10.07 -26.55 -2.82
N SER A 118 -10.10 -25.26 -3.19
CA SER A 118 -11.26 -24.40 -2.92
C SER A 118 -12.29 -24.47 -4.05
N ARG A 119 -13.54 -24.15 -3.73
CA ARG A 119 -14.67 -24.24 -4.68
C ARG A 119 -14.51 -23.36 -5.92
N LEU A 120 -13.91 -22.18 -5.76
CA LEU A 120 -13.80 -21.17 -6.82
C LEU A 120 -12.38 -21.04 -7.38
N GLY A 121 -11.38 -21.67 -6.75
CA GLY A 121 -10.00 -21.63 -7.20
C GLY A 121 -9.38 -20.22 -7.20
N ILE A 122 -9.83 -19.32 -6.30
CA ILE A 122 -9.32 -17.95 -6.23
C ILE A 122 -7.94 -17.95 -5.56
N PRO A 123 -6.90 -17.44 -6.21
CA PRO A 123 -5.56 -17.40 -5.63
C PRO A 123 -5.45 -16.38 -4.50
N ILE A 124 -4.58 -16.67 -3.52
CA ILE A 124 -4.26 -15.79 -2.40
C ILE A 124 -3.20 -14.76 -2.83
N ILE A 125 -3.30 -13.54 -2.34
CA ILE A 125 -2.28 -12.50 -2.48
C ILE A 125 -1.34 -12.58 -1.26
N PHE A 126 -0.02 -12.69 -1.52
CA PHE A 126 1.00 -12.72 -0.47
C PHE A 126 1.65 -11.36 -0.33
N ALA A 127 1.58 -10.80 0.88
CA ALA A 127 2.08 -9.47 1.18
C ALA A 127 3.24 -9.50 2.19
N PHE A 128 4.11 -8.49 2.09
CA PHE A 128 5.22 -8.27 3.00
C PHE A 128 5.66 -6.80 3.00
N ASP A 129 6.18 -6.32 4.14
CA ASP A 129 6.73 -4.96 4.27
C ASP A 129 8.16 -4.91 3.72
N VAL A 130 8.31 -4.59 2.43
CA VAL A 130 9.62 -4.42 1.78
C VAL A 130 10.01 -2.93 1.85
N ILE A 131 10.37 -2.45 3.04
CA ILE A 131 10.57 -1.02 3.30
C ILE A 131 11.88 -0.50 2.72
N HIS A 132 13.00 -1.21 2.96
CA HIS A 132 14.32 -0.82 2.47
C HIS A 132 15.16 -2.02 2.02
N GLY A 133 14.56 -2.87 1.20
CA GLY A 133 15.16 -4.09 0.67
C GLY A 133 14.43 -5.34 1.13
N TYR A 134 14.79 -6.47 0.51
CA TYR A 134 14.26 -7.78 0.88
C TYR A 134 15.40 -8.73 1.31
N ARG A 135 16.29 -9.14 0.42
CA ARG A 135 17.54 -9.85 0.75
C ARG A 135 18.72 -8.89 0.83
N THR A 136 18.83 -8.02 -0.17
CA THR A 136 19.74 -6.88 -0.15
C THR A 136 19.16 -5.82 0.75
N VAL A 137 19.88 -5.45 1.81
CA VAL A 137 19.49 -4.39 2.73
C VAL A 137 20.04 -3.07 2.20
N PHE A 138 19.15 -2.14 1.86
CA PHE A 138 19.48 -0.77 1.48
C PHE A 138 19.44 0.14 2.71
N PRO A 139 19.96 1.38 2.63
CA PRO A 139 19.77 2.36 3.69
C PRO A 139 18.27 2.52 4.04
N ILE A 140 17.98 2.88 5.28
CA ILE A 140 16.59 3.22 5.66
C ILE A 140 16.07 4.36 4.79
N PRO A 141 14.76 4.46 4.55
CA PRO A 141 14.16 5.48 3.69
C PRO A 141 14.58 6.92 3.99
N LEU A 142 14.75 7.26 5.26
CA LEU A 142 15.28 8.57 5.65
C LEU A 142 16.71 8.79 5.16
N GLY A 143 17.56 7.77 5.23
CA GLY A 143 18.93 7.82 4.70
C GLY A 143 18.96 7.88 3.18
N GLU A 144 18.08 7.14 2.49
CA GLU A 144 17.93 7.24 1.03
C GLU A 144 17.46 8.64 0.61
N ALA A 145 16.51 9.24 1.32
CA ALA A 145 16.03 10.59 1.05
C ALA A 145 17.14 11.64 1.22
N ALA A 146 18.02 11.46 2.20
CA ALA A 146 19.17 12.33 2.42
C ALA A 146 20.22 12.31 1.27
N SER A 147 20.16 11.32 0.38
CA SER A 147 21.00 11.30 -0.82
C SER A 147 20.58 12.28 -1.90
N TRP A 148 19.32 12.73 -1.89
CA TRP A 148 18.71 13.56 -2.94
C TRP A 148 18.76 12.93 -4.34
N ASP A 149 18.97 11.61 -4.42
CA ASP A 149 19.02 10.85 -5.68
C ASP A 149 17.79 9.93 -5.85
N PRO A 150 16.67 10.42 -6.41
CA PRO A 150 15.48 9.61 -6.63
C PRO A 150 15.73 8.45 -7.60
N ARG A 151 16.73 8.54 -8.50
CA ARG A 151 17.06 7.45 -9.42
C ARG A 151 17.72 6.28 -8.68
N ALA A 152 18.57 6.58 -7.69
CA ALA A 152 19.14 5.54 -6.82
C ALA A 152 18.04 4.85 -6.01
N VAL A 153 17.10 5.61 -5.46
CA VAL A 153 15.94 5.09 -4.70
C VAL A 153 15.05 4.21 -5.57
N GLU A 154 14.77 4.62 -6.81
CA GLU A 154 14.00 3.81 -7.77
C GLU A 154 14.71 2.48 -8.07
N ARG A 155 16.04 2.50 -8.31
CA ARG A 155 16.81 1.28 -8.55
C ARG A 155 16.83 0.35 -7.34
N ALA A 156 16.97 0.89 -6.13
CA ALA A 156 16.92 0.12 -4.89
C ALA A 156 15.57 -0.57 -4.72
N ALA A 157 14.47 0.16 -4.94
CA ALA A 157 13.13 -0.40 -4.90
C ALA A 157 12.89 -1.48 -5.97
N ALA A 158 13.45 -1.30 -7.18
CA ALA A 158 13.34 -2.29 -8.25
C ALA A 158 14.09 -3.60 -7.92
N ILE A 159 15.26 -3.51 -7.32
CA ILE A 159 16.03 -4.69 -6.85
C ILE A 159 15.24 -5.40 -5.74
N ALA A 160 14.74 -4.63 -4.77
CA ALA A 160 13.94 -5.17 -3.67
C ALA A 160 12.66 -5.88 -4.17
N ALA A 161 11.99 -5.30 -5.19
CA ALA A 161 10.83 -5.91 -5.83
C ALA A 161 11.17 -7.26 -6.47
N ALA A 162 12.24 -7.33 -7.24
CA ALA A 162 12.66 -8.56 -7.90
C ALA A 162 12.99 -9.68 -6.91
N GLU A 163 13.70 -9.34 -5.83
CA GLU A 163 14.03 -10.29 -4.76
C GLU A 163 12.78 -10.77 -4.01
N ALA A 164 11.88 -9.86 -3.66
CA ALA A 164 10.63 -10.17 -2.98
C ALA A 164 9.73 -11.04 -3.86
N ARG A 165 9.62 -10.69 -5.15
CA ARG A 165 8.83 -11.47 -6.12
C ARG A 165 9.35 -12.89 -6.28
N ALA A 166 10.66 -13.07 -6.33
CA ALA A 166 11.29 -14.39 -6.38
C ALA A 166 11.00 -15.24 -5.13
N ALA A 167 10.73 -14.61 -3.99
CA ALA A 167 10.30 -15.26 -2.75
C ALA A 167 8.79 -15.48 -2.65
N GLY A 168 8.01 -15.11 -3.68
CA GLY A 168 6.56 -15.29 -3.74
C GLY A 168 5.74 -14.12 -3.21
N VAL A 169 6.35 -12.98 -2.88
CA VAL A 169 5.63 -11.77 -2.50
C VAL A 169 5.01 -11.13 -3.75
N HIS A 170 3.72 -10.81 -3.69
CA HIS A 170 2.98 -10.17 -4.77
C HIS A 170 2.71 -8.68 -4.49
N TRP A 171 2.63 -8.32 -3.22
CA TRP A 171 2.18 -7.03 -2.73
C TRP A 171 3.09 -6.55 -1.60
N THR A 172 3.68 -5.37 -1.77
CA THR A 172 4.47 -4.77 -0.69
C THR A 172 3.70 -3.66 0.01
N PHE A 173 3.79 -3.60 1.35
CA PHE A 173 3.27 -2.48 2.13
C PHE A 173 4.32 -1.36 2.22
N ALA A 174 4.78 -0.94 1.05
CA ALA A 174 5.69 0.17 0.81
C ALA A 174 5.31 0.86 -0.52
N PRO A 175 5.60 2.15 -0.68
CA PRO A 175 6.37 3.03 0.21
C PRO A 175 5.56 3.59 1.37
N MET A 176 6.22 3.84 2.51
CA MET A 176 5.72 4.75 3.50
C MET A 176 5.98 6.19 3.01
N VAL A 177 4.92 6.99 2.92
CA VAL A 177 4.94 8.35 2.39
C VAL A 177 4.47 9.40 3.40
N ASP A 178 4.42 9.02 4.66
CA ASP A 178 4.09 9.91 5.77
C ASP A 178 5.13 11.03 5.89
N ILE A 179 4.64 12.25 6.08
CA ILE A 179 5.49 13.41 6.40
C ILE A 179 5.66 13.45 7.92
N ALA A 180 6.89 13.34 8.39
CA ALA A 180 7.21 13.37 9.82
C ALA A 180 7.19 14.81 10.35
N ARG A 181 6.47 15.05 11.45
CA ARG A 181 6.39 16.37 12.13
C ARG A 181 7.32 16.44 13.31
N ASP A 182 7.40 15.37 14.08
CA ASP A 182 8.18 15.29 15.31
C ASP A 182 9.29 14.26 15.17
N ALA A 183 10.53 14.69 15.33
CA ALA A 183 11.70 13.81 15.19
C ALA A 183 11.76 12.69 16.26
N ARG A 184 10.95 12.77 17.31
CA ARG A 184 10.81 11.72 18.31
C ARG A 184 9.95 10.54 17.86
N TRP A 185 9.18 10.71 16.77
CA TRP A 185 8.38 9.62 16.21
C TRP A 185 9.30 8.55 15.61
N GLY A 186 9.29 7.34 16.19
CA GLY A 186 10.22 6.27 15.82
C GLY A 186 10.12 5.84 14.36
N ARG A 187 8.95 5.99 13.73
CA ARG A 187 8.73 5.62 12.32
C ARG A 187 9.21 6.66 11.30
N ILE A 188 9.79 7.77 11.73
CA ILE A 188 10.47 8.71 10.82
C ILE A 188 11.53 7.99 9.95
N ALA A 189 12.11 6.92 10.47
CA ALA A 189 13.09 6.09 9.78
C ALA A 189 12.56 5.44 8.48
N GLU A 190 11.23 5.22 8.39
CA GLU A 190 10.58 4.56 7.27
C GLU A 190 10.17 5.55 6.14
N GLY A 191 10.22 6.84 6.38
CA GLY A 191 9.77 7.90 5.45
C GLY A 191 10.90 8.75 4.87
N ALA A 192 10.52 9.75 4.08
CA ALA A 192 11.45 10.67 3.42
C ALA A 192 11.73 11.96 4.22
N GLY A 193 11.28 12.03 5.49
CA GLY A 193 11.49 13.18 6.36
C GLY A 193 10.29 14.12 6.41
N GLU A 194 10.55 15.43 6.57
CA GLU A 194 9.54 16.44 6.86
C GLU A 194 9.07 17.25 5.63
N ASP A 195 9.82 17.22 4.54
CA ASP A 195 9.52 18.03 3.35
C ASP A 195 8.51 17.35 2.43
N PRO A 196 7.33 17.96 2.18
CA PRO A 196 6.30 17.35 1.33
C PRO A 196 6.72 17.20 -0.13
N TYR A 197 7.58 18.08 -0.65
CA TYR A 197 8.06 18.01 -2.02
C TYR A 197 9.04 16.86 -2.20
N LEU A 198 10.04 16.75 -1.34
CA LEU A 198 10.98 15.63 -1.36
C LEU A 198 10.24 14.31 -1.11
N GLY A 199 9.30 14.28 -0.17
CA GLY A 199 8.42 13.15 0.09
C GLY A 199 7.66 12.70 -1.16
N ALA A 200 7.12 13.65 -1.93
CA ALA A 200 6.42 13.38 -3.19
C ALA A 200 7.36 12.83 -4.28
N VAL A 201 8.57 13.37 -4.40
CA VAL A 201 9.59 12.89 -5.36
C VAL A 201 10.00 11.45 -5.04
N MET A 202 10.30 11.17 -3.76
CA MET A 202 10.71 9.84 -3.31
C MET A 202 9.57 8.82 -3.38
N ALA A 203 8.32 9.22 -3.09
CA ALA A 203 7.14 8.38 -3.26
C ALA A 203 7.01 7.89 -4.70
N ARG A 204 7.11 8.79 -5.69
CA ARG A 204 7.06 8.45 -7.11
C ARG A 204 8.17 7.47 -7.49
N ALA A 205 9.41 7.77 -7.10
CA ALA A 205 10.56 6.91 -7.40
C ALA A 205 10.37 5.48 -6.88
N ARG A 206 9.89 5.33 -5.64
CA ARG A 206 9.65 4.01 -5.04
C ARG A 206 8.51 3.26 -5.72
N VAL A 207 7.39 3.95 -6.05
CA VAL A 207 6.28 3.31 -6.78
C VAL A 207 6.76 2.78 -8.13
N HIS A 208 7.49 3.59 -8.91
CA HIS A 208 8.07 3.14 -10.19
C HIS A 208 9.06 1.99 -10.01
N GLY A 209 9.90 2.04 -8.98
CA GLY A 209 10.82 0.95 -8.68
C GLY A 209 10.09 -0.37 -8.39
N PHE A 210 9.10 -0.36 -7.50
CA PHE A 210 8.36 -1.56 -7.11
C PHE A 210 7.49 -2.10 -8.24
N GLN A 211 6.76 -1.26 -8.96
CA GLN A 211 5.75 -1.66 -9.93
C GLN A 211 6.24 -1.65 -11.38
N GLY A 212 7.18 -0.75 -11.73
CA GLY A 212 7.48 -0.44 -13.12
C GLY A 212 6.23 0.04 -13.85
N ASP A 213 6.19 -0.15 -15.16
CA ASP A 213 5.02 0.15 -16.00
C ASP A 213 3.96 -0.97 -15.99
N ASP A 214 4.33 -2.15 -15.49
CA ASP A 214 3.48 -3.34 -15.42
C ASP A 214 3.90 -4.22 -14.24
N TYR A 215 3.13 -4.16 -13.15
CA TYR A 215 3.37 -4.98 -11.96
C TYR A 215 2.98 -6.46 -12.11
N SER A 216 2.40 -6.87 -13.23
CA SER A 216 2.17 -8.29 -13.55
C SER A 216 3.47 -9.03 -13.90
N ARG A 217 4.54 -8.30 -14.22
CA ARG A 217 5.85 -8.84 -14.52
C ARG A 217 6.41 -9.65 -13.35
N ARG A 218 7.27 -10.62 -13.68
CA ARG A 218 7.85 -11.55 -12.70
C ARG A 218 8.93 -10.96 -11.80
N ASP A 219 9.32 -9.72 -12.04
CA ASP A 219 10.30 -8.95 -11.27
C ASP A 219 9.67 -7.74 -10.55
N LYS A 220 8.34 -7.65 -10.53
CA LYS A 220 7.60 -6.52 -9.95
C LYS A 220 6.58 -6.99 -8.92
N VAL A 221 6.23 -6.06 -8.02
CA VAL A 221 5.22 -6.24 -6.97
C VAL A 221 4.27 -5.06 -6.95
N VAL A 222 3.04 -5.26 -6.51
CA VAL A 222 2.12 -4.15 -6.26
C VAL A 222 2.61 -3.33 -5.07
N ALA A 223 2.69 -2.02 -5.23
CA ALA A 223 3.06 -1.09 -4.17
C ALA A 223 1.81 -0.63 -3.37
N CYS A 224 2.05 -0.21 -2.13
CA CYS A 224 1.03 0.32 -1.23
C CYS A 224 1.54 1.59 -0.57
N ALA A 225 1.00 2.75 -0.96
CA ALA A 225 1.32 3.99 -0.28
C ALA A 225 0.64 4.04 1.09
N LYS A 226 1.40 4.28 2.14
CA LYS A 226 0.92 4.25 3.52
C LYS A 226 1.51 5.39 4.35
N HIS A 227 0.84 5.83 5.39
CA HIS A 227 -0.47 5.46 5.92
C HIS A 227 -1.46 6.61 5.69
N TRP A 228 -2.51 6.40 4.98
CA TRP A 228 -3.50 7.41 4.62
C TRP A 228 -4.43 7.69 5.79
N VAL A 229 -4.36 8.84 6.52
CA VAL A 229 -3.49 9.97 6.25
C VAL A 229 -3.04 10.64 7.56
N ALA A 230 -1.95 11.39 7.45
CA ALA A 230 -1.40 12.24 8.50
C ALA A 230 -0.79 11.50 9.72
N TYR A 231 -0.47 10.22 9.57
CA TYR A 231 0.10 9.43 10.67
C TYR A 231 1.42 9.99 11.23
N GLY A 232 2.23 10.64 10.39
CA GLY A 232 3.46 11.32 10.81
C GLY A 232 3.25 12.60 11.62
N ALA A 233 1.99 13.04 11.81
CA ALA A 233 1.62 14.19 12.65
C ALA A 233 1.21 13.81 14.06
N ALA A 234 1.40 12.54 14.47
CA ALA A 234 1.01 12.06 15.80
C ALA A 234 1.50 12.97 16.92
N GLU A 235 0.60 13.36 17.82
CA GLU A 235 0.91 14.30 18.88
C GLU A 235 2.08 13.85 19.75
N ALA A 236 3.00 14.79 20.02
CA ALA A 236 4.22 14.59 20.79
C ALA A 236 5.15 13.48 20.22
N GLY A 237 5.02 13.12 18.93
CA GLY A 237 5.78 12.05 18.30
C GLY A 237 5.47 10.66 18.87
N ARG A 238 4.34 10.50 19.54
CA ARG A 238 3.94 9.20 20.10
C ARG A 238 3.24 8.38 19.03
N ASP A 239 3.79 7.22 18.79
CA ASP A 239 3.22 6.30 17.80
C ASP A 239 1.78 5.90 18.16
N TYR A 240 0.90 5.81 17.18
CA TYR A 240 -0.54 5.57 17.30
C TYR A 240 -1.36 6.68 17.99
N ASN A 241 -0.74 7.81 18.34
CA ASN A 241 -1.47 8.89 19.00
C ASN A 241 -2.37 9.65 18.03
N THR A 242 -3.26 10.46 18.60
CA THR A 242 -4.21 11.30 17.84
C THR A 242 -3.51 12.33 16.96
N VAL A 243 -4.20 12.79 15.94
CA VAL A 243 -3.77 13.87 15.05
C VAL A 243 -4.89 14.91 14.96
N ASP A 244 -4.58 16.14 15.34
CA ASP A 244 -5.48 17.28 15.21
C ASP A 244 -4.83 18.33 14.28
N VAL A 245 -5.32 18.40 13.03
CA VAL A 245 -4.81 19.30 12.00
C VAL A 245 -5.93 19.83 11.11
N SER A 246 -5.78 21.08 10.67
CA SER A 246 -6.74 21.68 9.75
C SER A 246 -6.72 21.01 8.37
N GLU A 247 -7.83 21.09 7.64
CA GLU A 247 -7.91 20.62 6.23
C GLU A 247 -6.84 21.32 5.36
N ARG A 248 -6.56 22.61 5.59
CA ARG A 248 -5.49 23.33 4.90
C ARG A 248 -4.14 22.66 5.12
N THR A 249 -3.84 22.26 6.35
CA THR A 249 -2.59 21.56 6.67
C THR A 249 -2.52 20.18 6.02
N LEU A 250 -3.63 19.43 6.01
CA LEU A 250 -3.71 18.16 5.29
C LEU A 250 -3.37 18.33 3.82
N ARG A 251 -3.97 19.31 3.15
CA ARG A 251 -3.78 19.57 1.71
C ARG A 251 -2.38 20.08 1.38
N ALA A 252 -1.81 20.91 2.24
CA ALA A 252 -0.50 21.51 1.99
C ALA A 252 0.67 20.60 2.33
N THR A 253 0.51 19.70 3.33
CA THR A 253 1.63 18.95 3.90
C THR A 253 1.48 17.44 3.69
N TYR A 254 0.31 16.87 4.02
CA TYR A 254 0.19 15.41 4.12
C TYR A 254 -0.35 14.74 2.85
N PHE A 255 -1.17 15.44 2.04
CA PHE A 255 -1.68 14.88 0.79
C PHE A 255 -0.68 14.82 -0.37
N PRO A 256 0.30 15.76 -0.51
CA PRO A 256 1.15 15.79 -1.70
C PRO A 256 1.92 14.50 -1.99
N PRO A 257 2.55 13.80 -1.02
CA PRO A 257 3.21 12.53 -1.29
C PRO A 257 2.25 11.42 -1.74
N PHE A 258 1.05 11.36 -1.17
CA PHE A 258 0.02 10.42 -1.60
C PHE A 258 -0.50 10.71 -2.99
N LYS A 259 -0.69 12.01 -3.32
CA LYS A 259 -1.03 12.42 -4.68
C LYS A 259 0.05 12.00 -5.67
N ALA A 260 1.32 12.20 -5.33
CA ALA A 260 2.43 11.79 -6.18
C ALA A 260 2.48 10.27 -6.39
N ALA A 261 2.17 9.48 -5.35
CA ALA A 261 2.05 8.04 -5.46
C ALA A 261 0.86 7.64 -6.35
N ALA A 262 -0.30 8.30 -6.22
CA ALA A 262 -1.47 8.09 -7.06
C ALA A 262 -1.18 8.43 -8.53
N ASP A 263 -0.55 9.58 -8.79
CA ASP A 263 -0.15 10.02 -10.13
C ASP A 263 0.89 9.06 -10.76
N ALA A 264 1.69 8.38 -9.95
CA ALA A 264 2.62 7.33 -10.37
C ALA A 264 1.94 5.96 -10.56
N GLY A 265 0.63 5.86 -10.37
CA GLY A 265 -0.14 4.64 -10.59
C GLY A 265 0.00 3.60 -9.48
N VAL A 266 0.24 4.01 -8.22
CA VAL A 266 0.30 3.07 -7.10
C VAL A 266 -0.95 2.17 -7.05
N GLY A 267 -0.75 0.87 -6.87
CA GLY A 267 -1.85 -0.09 -6.93
C GLY A 267 -2.80 -0.03 -5.73
N THR A 268 -2.29 0.33 -4.54
CA THR A 268 -3.07 0.32 -3.30
C THR A 268 -2.66 1.41 -2.34
N PHE A 269 -3.57 1.73 -1.41
CA PHE A 269 -3.33 2.59 -0.25
C PHE A 269 -3.67 1.84 1.04
N MET A 270 -2.96 2.15 2.11
CA MET A 270 -3.27 1.65 3.45
C MET A 270 -3.70 2.82 4.34
N SER A 271 -4.87 2.69 4.99
CA SER A 271 -5.34 3.70 5.95
C SER A 271 -4.43 3.78 7.17
N ALA A 272 -4.36 4.96 7.77
CA ALA A 272 -3.54 5.20 8.94
C ALA A 272 -4.14 4.60 10.22
N PHE A 273 -3.31 4.48 11.25
CA PHE A 273 -3.68 3.91 12.54
C PHE A 273 -4.30 4.92 13.51
N ASN A 274 -3.98 6.21 13.31
CA ASN A 274 -4.43 7.30 14.18
C ASN A 274 -5.91 7.62 13.96
N ASP A 275 -6.49 8.33 14.89
CA ASP A 275 -7.64 9.16 14.60
C ASP A 275 -7.20 10.51 14.01
N LEU A 276 -8.03 11.07 13.19
CA LEU A 276 -7.84 12.38 12.58
C LEU A 276 -9.01 13.28 13.01
N ASN A 277 -8.70 14.33 13.79
CA ASN A 277 -9.71 15.24 14.32
C ASN A 277 -10.84 14.49 15.06
N GLY A 278 -10.45 13.49 15.87
CA GLY A 278 -11.37 12.68 16.68
C GLY A 278 -12.10 11.56 15.93
N VAL A 279 -11.81 11.33 14.64
CA VAL A 279 -12.41 10.24 13.85
C VAL A 279 -11.33 9.25 13.43
N PRO A 280 -11.43 7.94 13.75
CA PRO A 280 -10.48 6.94 13.26
C PRO A 280 -10.34 7.02 11.73
N THR A 281 -9.12 7.09 11.22
CA THR A 281 -8.88 7.26 9.78
C THR A 281 -9.49 6.14 8.93
N SER A 282 -9.54 4.92 9.46
CA SER A 282 -10.20 3.78 8.80
C SER A 282 -11.73 3.87 8.74
N ALA A 283 -12.35 4.83 9.45
CA ALA A 283 -13.79 5.11 9.45
C ALA A 283 -14.11 6.56 9.02
N ASN A 284 -13.10 7.30 8.61
CA ASN A 284 -13.25 8.72 8.29
C ASN A 284 -13.78 8.91 6.87
N ARG A 285 -15.06 9.28 6.78
CA ARG A 285 -15.72 9.49 5.48
C ARG A 285 -15.04 10.56 4.62
N PHE A 286 -14.51 11.62 5.23
CA PHE A 286 -13.84 12.70 4.50
C PHE A 286 -12.60 12.23 3.75
N THR A 287 -11.88 11.26 4.31
CA THR A 287 -10.65 10.75 3.71
C THR A 287 -10.83 9.49 2.85
N LEU A 288 -11.92 8.74 3.03
CA LEU A 288 -12.13 7.44 2.38
C LEU A 288 -13.19 7.43 1.27
N THR A 289 -13.93 8.56 1.06
CA THR A 289 -15.01 8.59 0.05
C THR A 289 -14.88 9.75 -0.97
#